data_54d996547d8d292bf77aeedf6b0e4537
#
_entry.id   54d996547d8d292bf77aeedf6b0e4537
#
_cell.length_a   1.000
_cell.length_b   1.000
_cell.length_c   1.000
_cell.angle_alpha   90.00
_cell.angle_beta   90.00
_cell.angle_gamma   90.00
#
_symmetry.space_group_name_H-M   'P 1'
#
loop_
_entity.id
_entity.type
_entity.pdbx_description
1 polymer ?
#
loop_
_entity_poly.entity_id
_entity_poly.type
_entity_poly.pdbx_seq_one_letter_code
_entity_poly.pdbx_strand_id
1 'polypeptide(L)'
;LGLVGSEMCIRDRYEEKMYAVGKIPGGFNKREGKASENAILTSRVIDRPMRPLFPKDYRNDVTLNNMVMSVDPECDPEVVAMLGSAIATCISDIPFDGPCAMTQIGMIDGEFIVNPTLAQKAVSDLKLTVASTREKVIMIEAGAKEIPEAKMIDAIYKAHEVNQEIIKFIDSIVAEVGKPKHAYESCAIPEELFAAIKEIVPPAEMEEAVFSDDKQTREENIRVITEKLEEAFADNEEWLAGL
;
A
#
# COMPACT_ATOMS: atom_id res chain seq x y z
N LEU A 1 -3.34 24.43 0.27
CA LEU A 1 -4.13 24.19 -0.93
C LEU A 1 -3.96 22.72 -1.26
N GLY A 2 -4.88 21.90 -0.76
CA GLY A 2 -4.91 20.49 -1.10
C GLY A 2 -5.34 20.35 -2.54
N LEU A 3 -4.67 19.46 -3.28
CA LEU A 3 -5.14 18.97 -4.55
C LEU A 3 -6.52 18.31 -4.33
N VAL A 4 -7.55 19.04 -4.66
CA VAL A 4 -8.92 18.54 -4.63
C VAL A 4 -9.12 17.75 -5.91
N GLY A 5 -9.23 16.42 -5.78
CA GLY A 5 -9.90 15.61 -6.79
C GLY A 5 -9.05 14.71 -7.67
N SER A 6 -7.71 14.65 -7.54
CA SER A 6 -6.90 13.84 -8.46
C SER A 6 -6.40 12.50 -7.92
N GLU A 7 -6.51 12.23 -6.63
CA GLU A 7 -5.98 11.01 -6.03
C GLU A 7 -7.03 10.30 -5.16
N MET A 8 -7.04 8.97 -5.24
CA MET A 8 -7.80 8.10 -4.35
C MET A 8 -7.34 8.32 -2.90
N CYS A 9 -8.27 8.66 -2.02
CA CYS A 9 -7.97 8.93 -0.62
C CYS A 9 -8.09 7.64 0.20
N ILE A 10 -6.98 6.87 0.30
CA ILE A 10 -6.90 5.76 1.25
C ILE A 10 -6.29 6.28 2.55
N ARG A 11 -6.96 6.01 3.66
CA ARG A 11 -6.49 6.36 5.00
C ARG A 11 -6.46 5.12 5.86
N ASP A 12 -5.27 4.69 6.21
CA ASP A 12 -5.09 3.61 7.17
C ASP A 12 -4.80 4.19 8.55
N ARG A 13 -5.50 3.64 9.53
CA ARG A 13 -5.27 3.91 10.95
C ARG A 13 -4.95 2.61 11.65
N TYR A 14 -3.94 2.66 12.47
CA TYR A 14 -3.60 1.58 13.38
C TYR A 14 -3.50 2.16 14.79
N GLU A 15 -4.21 1.57 15.72
CA GLU A 15 -4.28 2.05 17.09
C GLU A 15 -4.10 0.89 18.08
N GLU A 16 -3.09 1.02 18.93
CA GLU A 16 -2.89 0.16 20.08
C GLU A 16 -3.48 0.82 21.32
N LYS A 17 -4.54 0.26 21.85
CA LYS A 17 -5.20 0.80 23.02
C LYS A 17 -4.63 0.20 24.30
N MET A 18 -4.54 1.00 25.37
CA MET A 18 -4.02 0.54 26.67
C MET A 18 -4.85 -0.60 27.25
N TYR A 19 -6.14 -0.66 26.96
CA TYR A 19 -7.00 -1.75 27.41
C TYR A 19 -6.64 -3.10 26.78
N ALA A 20 -5.97 -3.12 25.61
CA ALA A 20 -5.51 -4.35 24.99
C ALA A 20 -4.52 -5.15 25.85
N VAL A 21 -3.81 -4.45 26.74
CA VAL A 21 -2.91 -5.01 27.76
C VAL A 21 -3.47 -4.86 29.19
N GLY A 22 -4.77 -4.65 29.34
CA GLY A 22 -5.45 -4.54 30.64
C GLY A 22 -5.11 -3.28 31.43
N LYS A 23 -4.66 -2.21 30.78
CA LYS A 23 -4.29 -0.94 31.42
C LYS A 23 -5.31 0.16 31.15
N ILE A 24 -5.43 1.09 32.11
CA ILE A 24 -6.25 2.30 31.97
C ILE A 24 -5.29 3.49 31.76
N PRO A 25 -5.62 4.44 30.86
CA PRO A 25 -4.81 5.65 30.68
C PRO A 25 -4.60 6.41 31.98
N GLY A 26 -3.35 6.79 32.28
CA GLY A 26 -2.96 7.42 33.54
C GLY A 26 -3.32 8.91 33.66
N GLY A 27 -3.72 9.58 32.56
CA GLY A 27 -4.07 10.99 32.57
C GLY A 27 -5.35 11.31 33.37
N PHE A 28 -5.52 12.58 33.80
CA PHE A 28 -6.70 13.05 34.54
C PHE A 28 -8.02 12.67 33.84
N ASN A 29 -8.09 12.86 32.51
CA ASN A 29 -9.28 12.56 31.73
C ASN A 29 -9.48 11.06 31.41
N LYS A 30 -8.57 10.18 31.84
CA LYS A 30 -8.58 8.74 31.52
C LYS A 30 -8.72 8.45 30.01
N ARG A 31 -8.17 9.34 29.17
CA ARG A 31 -8.18 9.24 27.71
C ARG A 31 -6.77 8.98 27.19
N GLU A 32 -6.69 8.25 26.12
CA GLU A 32 -5.45 8.06 25.37
C GLU A 32 -5.15 9.31 24.53
N GLY A 33 -3.85 9.60 24.39
CA GLY A 33 -3.37 10.70 23.56
C GLY A 33 -3.39 10.37 22.07
N LYS A 34 -2.52 11.04 21.31
CA LYS A 34 -2.28 10.75 19.90
C LYS A 34 -1.67 9.35 19.75
N ALA A 35 -1.83 8.76 18.55
CA ALA A 35 -1.14 7.52 18.19
C ALA A 35 0.37 7.65 18.39
N SER A 36 1.00 6.57 18.87
CA SER A 36 2.46 6.50 19.01
C SER A 36 3.15 6.54 17.65
N GLU A 37 4.42 6.90 17.62
CA GLU A 37 5.22 6.87 16.38
C GLU A 37 5.24 5.46 15.78
N ASN A 38 5.34 4.44 16.62
CA ASN A 38 5.28 3.04 16.17
C ASN A 38 3.93 2.70 15.53
N ALA A 39 2.83 3.15 16.11
CA ALA A 39 1.49 2.94 15.53
C ALA A 39 1.33 3.64 14.17
N ILE A 40 1.93 4.82 13.99
CA ILE A 40 1.94 5.53 12.71
C ILE A 40 2.78 4.77 11.68
N LEU A 41 3.94 4.24 12.07
CA LEU A 41 4.78 3.44 11.17
C LEU A 41 4.10 2.14 10.76
N THR A 42 3.48 1.42 11.71
CA THR A 42 2.71 0.20 11.41
C THR A 42 1.53 0.48 10.46
N SER A 43 0.82 1.58 10.66
CA SER A 43 -0.22 2.03 9.72
C SER A 43 0.32 2.19 8.30
N ARG A 44 1.49 2.79 8.14
CA ARG A 44 2.14 2.97 6.84
C ARG A 44 2.64 1.65 6.22
N VAL A 45 3.08 0.71 7.05
CA VAL A 45 3.49 -0.63 6.59
C VAL A 45 2.28 -1.39 6.03
N ILE A 46 1.09 -1.21 6.62
CA ILE A 46 -0.16 -1.80 6.13
C ILE A 46 -0.63 -1.10 4.84
N ASP A 47 -0.61 0.22 4.80
CA ASP A 47 -1.06 1.02 3.65
C ASP A 47 -0.26 0.73 2.36
N ARG A 48 1.07 0.63 2.48
CA ARG A 48 1.98 0.51 1.32
C ARG A 48 1.68 -0.67 0.39
N PRO A 49 1.45 -1.91 0.87
CA PRO A 49 1.12 -3.03 0.01
C PRO A 49 -0.34 -3.03 -0.44
N MET A 50 -1.26 -2.40 0.29
CA MET A 50 -2.68 -2.41 -0.04
C MET A 50 -3.04 -1.33 -1.08
N ARG A 51 -2.45 -0.16 -0.98
CA ARG A 51 -2.74 0.98 -1.86
C ARG A 51 -2.65 0.66 -3.36
N PRO A 52 -1.61 -0.03 -3.88
CA PRO A 52 -1.50 -0.34 -5.30
C PRO A 52 -2.54 -1.34 -5.83
N LEU A 53 -3.27 -2.02 -4.94
CA LEU A 53 -4.26 -3.04 -5.28
C LEU A 53 -5.68 -2.46 -5.45
N PHE A 54 -5.86 -1.17 -5.19
CA PHE A 54 -7.09 -0.48 -5.57
C PHE A 54 -7.00 -0.01 -7.02
N PRO A 55 -8.13 0.01 -7.75
CA PRO A 55 -8.14 0.54 -9.11
C PRO A 55 -7.64 2.00 -9.14
N LYS A 56 -6.79 2.34 -10.10
CA LYS A 56 -6.17 3.68 -10.21
C LYS A 56 -7.19 4.79 -10.46
N ASP A 57 -8.30 4.44 -11.07
CA ASP A 57 -9.41 5.33 -11.42
C ASP A 57 -10.53 5.38 -10.37
N TYR A 58 -10.37 4.66 -9.27
CA TYR A 58 -11.31 4.70 -8.14
C TYR A 58 -11.10 5.97 -7.31
N ARG A 59 -12.15 6.79 -7.17
CA ARG A 59 -12.07 8.12 -6.52
C ARG A 59 -12.79 8.22 -5.18
N ASN A 60 -13.45 7.15 -4.74
CA ASN A 60 -14.10 7.14 -3.43
C ASN A 60 -13.08 7.01 -2.29
N ASP A 61 -13.34 7.70 -1.18
CA ASP A 61 -12.53 7.60 0.03
C ASP A 61 -12.66 6.20 0.65
N VAL A 62 -11.52 5.59 0.96
CA VAL A 62 -11.43 4.33 1.70
C VAL A 62 -10.72 4.57 3.02
N THR A 63 -11.33 4.16 4.12
CA THR A 63 -10.70 4.23 5.45
C THR A 63 -10.64 2.84 6.08
N LEU A 64 -9.42 2.39 6.41
CA LEU A 64 -9.16 1.17 7.16
C LEU A 64 -8.80 1.55 8.60
N ASN A 65 -9.56 1.05 9.56
CA ASN A 65 -9.29 1.26 10.98
C ASN A 65 -8.91 -0.06 11.65
N ASN A 66 -7.65 -0.21 11.96
CA ASN A 66 -7.11 -1.34 12.70
C ASN A 66 -7.00 -0.99 14.17
N MET A 67 -7.79 -1.64 15.01
CA MET A 67 -7.79 -1.42 16.45
C MET A 67 -7.38 -2.69 17.17
N VAL A 68 -6.27 -2.63 17.88
CA VAL A 68 -5.80 -3.76 18.71
C VAL A 68 -6.63 -3.85 19.97
N MET A 69 -7.48 -4.87 20.06
CA MET A 69 -8.41 -5.08 21.18
C MET A 69 -7.79 -5.94 22.28
N SER A 70 -6.91 -6.85 21.92
CA SER A 70 -6.16 -7.72 22.83
C SER A 70 -4.84 -8.08 22.19
N VAL A 71 -3.78 -8.19 22.96
CA VAL A 71 -2.44 -8.53 22.47
C VAL A 71 -1.80 -9.58 23.36
N ASP A 72 -1.15 -10.53 22.71
CA ASP A 72 -0.19 -11.42 23.37
C ASP A 72 1.18 -10.73 23.29
N PRO A 73 1.86 -10.49 24.44
CA PRO A 73 3.18 -9.85 24.44
C PRO A 73 4.24 -10.59 23.61
N GLU A 74 4.07 -11.85 23.32
CA GLU A 74 5.00 -12.63 22.50
C GLU A 74 4.77 -12.46 20.99
N CYS A 75 3.57 -12.03 20.58
CA CYS A 75 3.18 -11.90 19.18
C CYS A 75 3.17 -10.45 18.72
N ASP A 76 3.62 -10.22 17.48
CA ASP A 76 3.57 -8.90 16.86
C ASP A 76 2.17 -8.65 16.27
N PRO A 77 1.45 -7.64 16.76
CA PRO A 77 0.11 -7.33 16.25
C PRO A 77 0.11 -6.76 14.82
N GLU A 78 1.25 -6.31 14.30
CA GLU A 78 1.39 -5.74 12.95
C GLU A 78 0.99 -6.73 11.84
N VAL A 79 1.49 -7.98 11.92
CA VAL A 79 1.17 -9.03 10.94
C VAL A 79 -0.32 -9.38 10.98
N VAL A 80 -0.89 -9.47 12.18
CA VAL A 80 -2.32 -9.76 12.38
C VAL A 80 -3.19 -8.61 11.88
N ALA A 81 -2.78 -7.36 12.11
CA ALA A 81 -3.48 -6.18 11.61
C ALA A 81 -3.50 -6.13 10.09
N MET A 82 -2.38 -6.47 9.42
CA MET A 82 -2.33 -6.59 7.97
C MET A 82 -3.27 -7.68 7.44
N LEU A 83 -3.26 -8.86 8.08
CA LEU A 83 -4.17 -9.95 7.73
C LEU A 83 -5.64 -9.50 7.88
N GLY A 84 -5.98 -8.86 8.99
CA GLY A 84 -7.32 -8.32 9.24
C GLY A 84 -7.74 -7.29 8.19
N SER A 85 -6.85 -6.38 7.81
CA SER A 85 -7.08 -5.38 6.75
C SER A 85 -7.34 -6.03 5.41
N ALA A 86 -6.53 -7.02 5.02
CA ALA A 86 -6.68 -7.75 3.76
C ALA A 86 -8.01 -8.52 3.72
N ILE A 87 -8.36 -9.24 4.78
CA ILE A 87 -9.64 -9.95 4.89
C ILE A 87 -10.81 -8.96 4.80
N ALA A 88 -10.81 -7.90 5.61
CA ALA A 88 -11.89 -6.93 5.65
C ALA A 88 -12.15 -6.29 4.28
N THR A 89 -11.09 -5.93 3.55
CA THR A 89 -11.20 -5.36 2.21
C THR A 89 -11.67 -6.39 1.19
N CYS A 90 -11.16 -7.62 1.24
CA CYS A 90 -11.55 -8.67 0.31
C CYS A 90 -13.01 -9.10 0.46
N ILE A 91 -13.54 -9.20 1.69
CA ILE A 91 -14.95 -9.57 1.94
C ILE A 91 -15.93 -8.42 1.73
N SER A 92 -15.46 -7.17 1.70
CA SER A 92 -16.29 -5.99 1.47
C SER A 92 -16.72 -5.89 0.00
N ASP A 93 -17.60 -4.97 -0.29
CA ASP A 93 -18.03 -4.60 -1.64
C ASP A 93 -17.10 -3.60 -2.33
N ILE A 94 -16.02 -3.14 -1.66
CA ILE A 94 -15.05 -2.20 -2.22
C ILE A 94 -14.24 -2.87 -3.33
N PRO A 95 -14.05 -2.24 -4.51
CA PRO A 95 -13.18 -2.73 -5.57
C PRO A 95 -11.73 -2.86 -5.07
N PHE A 96 -11.18 -4.07 -5.11
CA PHE A 96 -9.84 -4.38 -4.60
C PHE A 96 -9.26 -5.60 -5.33
N ASP A 97 -8.08 -5.45 -5.90
CA ASP A 97 -7.39 -6.49 -6.69
C ASP A 97 -6.43 -7.33 -5.80
N GLY A 98 -6.92 -7.70 -4.62
CA GLY A 98 -6.24 -8.60 -3.70
C GLY A 98 -6.71 -10.05 -3.84
N PRO A 99 -6.37 -10.88 -2.85
CA PRO A 99 -5.76 -10.57 -1.57
C PRO A 99 -4.26 -10.31 -1.61
N CYS A 100 -3.76 -9.69 -0.54
CA CYS A 100 -2.35 -9.63 -0.21
C CYS A 100 -2.13 -10.16 1.21
N ALA A 101 -0.94 -10.67 1.46
CA ALA A 101 -0.52 -11.15 2.77
C ALA A 101 0.85 -10.61 3.13
N MET A 102 1.15 -10.55 4.42
CA MET A 102 2.42 -10.06 4.94
C MET A 102 2.98 -11.04 5.97
N THR A 103 4.27 -11.30 5.88
CA THR A 103 5.00 -12.16 6.80
C THR A 103 6.30 -11.48 7.22
N GLN A 104 6.69 -11.67 8.47
CA GLN A 104 8.00 -11.27 8.98
C GLN A 104 8.94 -12.47 9.01
N ILE A 105 10.19 -12.26 8.61
CA ILE A 105 11.26 -13.25 8.71
C ILE A 105 12.37 -12.70 9.58
N GLY A 106 12.75 -13.47 10.59
CA GLY A 106 13.98 -13.31 11.37
C GLY A 106 15.02 -14.31 10.93
N MET A 107 16.28 -14.10 11.35
CA MET A 107 17.36 -15.06 11.20
C MET A 107 18.16 -15.16 12.51
N ILE A 108 18.28 -16.38 13.04
CA ILE A 108 19.06 -16.70 14.24
C ILE A 108 19.95 -17.89 13.90
N ASP A 109 21.24 -17.78 14.15
CA ASP A 109 22.24 -18.82 13.85
C ASP A 109 22.20 -19.33 12.40
N GLY A 110 21.81 -18.44 11.47
CA GLY A 110 21.72 -18.75 10.04
C GLY A 110 20.42 -19.40 9.58
N GLU A 111 19.49 -19.70 10.50
CA GLU A 111 18.19 -20.30 10.23
C GLU A 111 17.07 -19.25 10.18
N PHE A 112 16.16 -19.39 9.22
CA PHE A 112 15.03 -18.48 9.06
C PHE A 112 13.89 -18.83 10.01
N ILE A 113 13.38 -17.81 10.72
CA ILE A 113 12.25 -17.92 11.62
C ILE A 113 11.10 -17.07 11.08
N VAL A 114 9.94 -17.71 10.88
CA VAL A 114 8.73 -17.06 10.42
C VAL A 114 8.00 -16.43 11.59
N ASN A 115 7.64 -15.14 11.47
CA ASN A 115 6.94 -14.36 12.49
C ASN A 115 7.60 -14.48 13.88
N PRO A 116 8.88 -14.04 14.01
CA PRO A 116 9.64 -14.23 15.24
C PRO A 116 8.98 -13.51 16.42
N THR A 117 9.01 -14.16 17.61
CA THR A 117 8.58 -13.56 18.88
C THR A 117 9.46 -12.37 19.25
N LEU A 118 9.02 -11.55 20.20
CA LEU A 118 9.82 -10.40 20.67
C LEU A 118 11.20 -10.82 21.20
N ALA A 119 11.30 -11.96 21.90
CA ALA A 119 12.56 -12.49 22.38
C ALA A 119 13.47 -12.92 21.22
N GLN A 120 12.91 -13.55 20.19
CA GLN A 120 13.66 -13.93 18.98
C GLN A 120 14.08 -12.71 18.15
N LYS A 121 13.25 -11.68 18.06
CA LYS A 121 13.59 -10.41 17.37
C LYS A 121 14.79 -9.71 18.01
N ALA A 122 14.93 -9.78 19.34
CA ALA A 122 16.03 -9.14 20.06
C ALA A 122 17.41 -9.73 19.71
N VAL A 123 17.47 -11.01 19.36
CA VAL A 123 18.74 -11.73 19.02
C VAL A 123 18.89 -11.96 17.51
N SER A 124 17.89 -11.64 16.73
CA SER A 124 17.88 -11.86 15.28
C SER A 124 18.87 -10.92 14.56
N ASP A 125 19.53 -11.44 13.54
CA ASP A 125 20.38 -10.68 12.62
C ASP A 125 19.60 -10.12 11.42
N LEU A 126 18.35 -10.55 11.23
CA LEU A 126 17.45 -10.12 10.18
C LEU A 126 16.13 -9.67 10.77
N LYS A 127 15.66 -8.51 10.35
CA LYS A 127 14.28 -8.08 10.45
C LYS A 127 13.78 -7.82 9.03
N LEU A 128 13.06 -8.76 8.46
CA LEU A 128 12.54 -8.67 7.10
C LEU A 128 11.03 -8.78 7.14
N THR A 129 10.35 -7.79 6.57
CA THR A 129 8.90 -7.79 6.36
C THR A 129 8.63 -7.85 4.86
N VAL A 130 7.87 -8.84 4.42
CA VAL A 130 7.54 -9.04 3.00
C VAL A 130 6.03 -9.11 2.86
N ALA A 131 5.48 -8.25 2.00
CA ALA A 131 4.10 -8.37 1.56
C ALA A 131 4.04 -8.78 0.09
N SER A 132 3.12 -9.68 -0.23
CA SER A 132 2.96 -10.20 -1.58
C SER A 132 1.50 -10.51 -1.92
N THR A 133 1.20 -10.49 -3.22
CA THR A 133 0.00 -11.06 -3.82
C THR A 133 0.24 -12.51 -4.22
N ARG A 134 -0.68 -13.12 -4.97
CA ARG A 134 -0.50 -14.48 -5.51
C ARG A 134 0.72 -14.59 -6.42
N GLU A 135 1.03 -13.56 -7.18
CA GLU A 135 2.05 -13.61 -8.24
C GLU A 135 3.31 -12.81 -7.92
N LYS A 136 3.20 -11.75 -7.12
CA LYS A 136 4.26 -10.75 -6.98
C LYS A 136 4.51 -10.38 -5.53
N VAL A 137 5.78 -10.17 -5.21
CA VAL A 137 6.17 -9.42 -4.01
C VAL A 137 5.96 -7.94 -4.29
N ILE A 138 5.19 -7.28 -3.45
CA ILE A 138 4.76 -5.87 -3.63
C ILE A 138 5.40 -4.92 -2.63
N MET A 139 5.89 -5.43 -1.50
CA MET A 139 6.60 -4.63 -0.51
C MET A 139 7.67 -5.47 0.17
N ILE A 140 8.82 -4.86 0.38
CA ILE A 140 9.93 -5.39 1.18
C ILE A 140 10.41 -4.27 2.10
N GLU A 141 10.55 -4.59 3.38
CA GLU A 141 11.19 -3.74 4.36
C GLU A 141 12.19 -4.56 5.15
N ALA A 142 13.46 -4.20 5.12
CA ALA A 142 14.54 -4.98 5.70
C ALA A 142 15.47 -4.15 6.57
N GLY A 143 15.83 -4.70 7.72
CA GLY A 143 16.96 -4.31 8.53
C GLY A 143 17.84 -5.53 8.79
N ALA A 144 19.09 -5.49 8.43
CA ALA A 144 19.99 -6.64 8.51
C ALA A 144 21.38 -6.26 9.01
N LYS A 145 22.05 -7.19 9.68
CA LYS A 145 23.45 -7.06 10.10
C LYS A 145 24.35 -7.75 9.07
N GLU A 146 24.63 -7.05 7.96
CA GLU A 146 25.57 -7.48 6.90
C GLU A 146 25.29 -8.88 6.34
N ILE A 147 24.01 -9.21 6.11
CA ILE A 147 23.60 -10.48 5.53
C ILE A 147 23.89 -10.47 4.02
N PRO A 148 24.51 -11.54 3.47
CA PRO A 148 24.77 -11.67 2.03
C PRO A 148 23.48 -11.62 1.20
N GLU A 149 23.52 -11.02 0.01
CA GLU A 149 22.37 -10.83 -0.88
C GLU A 149 21.66 -12.15 -1.22
N ALA A 150 22.40 -13.22 -1.44
CA ALA A 150 21.83 -14.54 -1.73
C ALA A 150 20.92 -15.02 -0.59
N LYS A 151 21.36 -14.87 0.67
CA LYS A 151 20.56 -15.19 1.85
C LYS A 151 19.34 -14.30 2.00
N MET A 152 19.47 -13.01 1.65
CA MET A 152 18.36 -12.08 1.65
C MET A 152 17.28 -12.49 0.63
N ILE A 153 17.70 -12.89 -0.56
CA ILE A 153 16.79 -13.39 -1.60
C ILE A 153 16.08 -14.67 -1.14
N ASP A 154 16.80 -15.61 -0.53
CA ASP A 154 16.20 -16.83 0.03
C ASP A 154 15.14 -16.50 1.11
N ALA A 155 15.42 -15.53 1.98
CA ALA A 155 14.47 -15.07 3.00
C ALA A 155 13.19 -14.45 2.38
N ILE A 156 13.33 -13.69 1.30
CA ILE A 156 12.20 -13.10 0.56
C ILE A 156 11.34 -14.19 -0.07
N TYR A 157 11.95 -15.18 -0.72
CA TYR A 157 11.22 -16.33 -1.28
C TYR A 157 10.51 -17.12 -0.19
N LYS A 158 11.17 -17.35 0.95
CA LYS A 158 10.55 -18.03 2.09
C LYS A 158 9.32 -17.30 2.62
N ALA A 159 9.40 -15.98 2.74
CA ALA A 159 8.26 -15.15 3.13
C ALA A 159 7.13 -15.22 2.11
N HIS A 160 7.45 -15.20 0.82
CA HIS A 160 6.46 -15.31 -0.26
C HIS A 160 5.73 -16.65 -0.21
N GLU A 161 6.44 -17.76 0.02
CA GLU A 161 5.81 -19.10 0.19
C GLU A 161 4.79 -19.09 1.33
N VAL A 162 5.15 -18.54 2.50
CA VAL A 162 4.24 -18.44 3.64
C VAL A 162 3.04 -17.55 3.31
N ASN A 163 3.27 -16.44 2.62
CA ASN A 163 2.19 -15.55 2.17
C ASN A 163 1.19 -16.29 1.26
N GLN A 164 1.62 -17.24 0.41
CA GLN A 164 0.70 -18.02 -0.42
C GLN A 164 -0.27 -18.86 0.42
N GLU A 165 0.19 -19.43 1.54
CA GLU A 165 -0.70 -20.18 2.45
C GLU A 165 -1.73 -19.25 3.12
N ILE A 166 -1.30 -18.05 3.53
CA ILE A 166 -2.19 -17.04 4.10
C ILE A 166 -3.22 -16.57 3.05
N ILE A 167 -2.79 -16.37 1.81
CA ILE A 167 -3.67 -15.96 0.71
C ILE A 167 -4.75 -17.02 0.45
N LYS A 168 -4.40 -18.31 0.42
CA LYS A 168 -5.37 -19.40 0.29
C LYS A 168 -6.39 -19.39 1.42
N PHE A 169 -5.96 -19.09 2.63
CA PHE A 169 -6.86 -18.95 3.78
C PHE A 169 -7.83 -17.76 3.60
N ILE A 170 -7.32 -16.60 3.16
CA ILE A 170 -8.17 -15.44 2.85
C ILE A 170 -9.20 -15.79 1.77
N ASP A 171 -8.78 -16.48 0.70
CA ASP A 171 -9.66 -16.91 -0.38
C ASP A 171 -10.80 -17.82 0.12
N SER A 172 -10.52 -18.71 1.07
CA SER A 172 -11.56 -19.57 1.66
C SER A 172 -12.60 -18.75 2.42
N ILE A 173 -12.19 -17.69 3.14
CA ILE A 173 -13.12 -16.78 3.83
C ILE A 173 -13.95 -15.98 2.82
N VAL A 174 -13.30 -15.46 1.79
CA VAL A 174 -13.99 -14.69 0.74
C VAL A 174 -15.04 -15.54 0.01
N ALA A 175 -14.77 -16.81 -0.21
CA ALA A 175 -15.72 -17.72 -0.83
C ALA A 175 -16.97 -17.96 0.02
N GLU A 176 -16.86 -17.87 1.37
CA GLU A 176 -17.99 -18.08 2.28
C GLU A 176 -18.81 -16.81 2.54
N VAL A 177 -18.12 -15.67 2.75
CA VAL A 177 -18.76 -14.45 3.26
C VAL A 177 -18.50 -13.20 2.40
N GLY A 178 -17.79 -13.34 1.30
CA GLY A 178 -17.45 -12.23 0.41
C GLY A 178 -18.68 -11.61 -0.25
N LYS A 179 -18.67 -10.28 -0.39
CA LYS A 179 -19.70 -9.53 -1.11
C LYS A 179 -19.27 -9.28 -2.56
N PRO A 180 -20.23 -9.18 -3.51
CA PRO A 180 -19.92 -8.72 -4.85
C PRO A 180 -19.40 -7.28 -4.79
N LYS A 181 -18.40 -6.97 -5.60
CA LYS A 181 -17.80 -5.64 -5.66
C LYS A 181 -18.78 -4.67 -6.31
N HIS A 182 -18.92 -3.45 -5.73
CA HIS A 182 -19.80 -2.44 -6.29
C HIS A 182 -19.22 -1.86 -7.58
N ALA A 183 -20.11 -1.50 -8.51
CA ALA A 183 -19.72 -0.74 -9.70
C ALA A 183 -19.47 0.73 -9.31
N TYR A 184 -18.50 1.36 -9.95
CA TYR A 184 -18.17 2.77 -9.78
C TYR A 184 -17.99 3.43 -11.14
N GLU A 185 -18.13 4.75 -11.19
CA GLU A 185 -17.80 5.53 -12.38
C GLU A 185 -16.27 5.57 -12.53
N SER A 186 -15.79 5.02 -13.65
CA SER A 186 -14.37 5.04 -13.97
C SER A 186 -13.96 6.46 -14.36
N CYS A 187 -12.91 6.96 -13.75
CA CYS A 187 -12.25 8.21 -14.14
C CYS A 187 -11.01 7.93 -15.01
N ALA A 188 -10.98 6.78 -15.68
CA ALA A 188 -9.90 6.46 -16.60
C ALA A 188 -9.95 7.39 -17.82
N ILE A 189 -8.79 7.78 -18.30
CA ILE A 189 -8.66 8.62 -19.49
C ILE A 189 -9.23 7.85 -20.69
N PRO A 190 -10.18 8.41 -21.46
CA PRO A 190 -10.70 7.78 -22.65
C PRO A 190 -9.58 7.45 -23.66
N GLU A 191 -9.62 6.25 -24.27
CA GLU A 191 -8.62 5.84 -25.25
C GLU A 191 -8.57 6.80 -26.45
N GLU A 192 -9.71 7.39 -26.82
CA GLU A 192 -9.83 8.38 -27.89
C GLU A 192 -9.05 9.66 -27.56
N LEU A 193 -9.16 10.16 -26.33
CA LEU A 193 -8.37 11.31 -25.87
C LEU A 193 -6.87 10.99 -25.90
N PHE A 194 -6.48 9.82 -25.42
CA PHE A 194 -5.07 9.41 -25.44
C PHE A 194 -4.51 9.25 -26.86
N ALA A 195 -5.31 8.77 -27.79
CA ALA A 195 -4.94 8.70 -29.23
C ALA A 195 -4.80 10.11 -29.82
N ALA A 196 -5.74 11.02 -29.55
CA ALA A 196 -5.68 12.41 -30.01
C ALA A 196 -4.45 13.16 -29.45
N ILE A 197 -4.11 12.95 -28.18
CA ILE A 197 -2.89 13.52 -27.58
C ILE A 197 -1.64 13.03 -28.33
N LYS A 198 -1.55 11.75 -28.68
CA LYS A 198 -0.41 11.19 -29.42
C LYS A 198 -0.27 11.73 -30.84
N GLU A 199 -1.37 12.13 -31.48
CA GLU A 199 -1.35 12.76 -32.79
C GLU A 199 -0.80 14.20 -32.72
N ILE A 200 -1.14 14.94 -31.66
CA ILE A 200 -0.71 16.33 -31.46
C ILE A 200 0.72 16.40 -30.91
N VAL A 201 1.04 15.51 -29.97
CA VAL A 201 2.35 15.41 -29.32
C VAL A 201 2.96 14.04 -29.59
N PRO A 202 3.84 13.95 -30.62
CA PRO A 202 4.55 12.71 -30.91
C PRO A 202 5.37 12.21 -29.73
N PRO A 203 5.52 10.89 -29.52
CA PRO A 203 6.29 10.34 -28.39
C PRO A 203 7.71 10.90 -28.26
N ALA A 204 8.37 11.20 -29.40
CA ALA A 204 9.70 11.79 -29.41
C ALA A 204 9.76 13.20 -28.81
N GLU A 205 8.74 14.04 -29.04
CA GLU A 205 8.63 15.39 -28.45
C GLU A 205 8.44 15.31 -26.94
N MET A 206 7.61 14.36 -26.48
CA MET A 206 7.41 14.11 -25.06
C MET A 206 8.68 13.54 -24.40
N GLU A 207 9.39 12.64 -25.08
CA GLU A 207 10.64 12.07 -24.57
C GLU A 207 11.71 13.15 -24.40
N GLU A 208 11.89 14.04 -25.37
CA GLU A 208 12.81 15.16 -25.27
C GLU A 208 12.45 16.12 -24.14
N ALA A 209 11.16 16.40 -23.93
CA ALA A 209 10.70 17.25 -22.86
C ALA A 209 10.96 16.64 -21.46
N VAL A 210 10.71 15.33 -21.29
CA VAL A 210 10.80 14.66 -20.00
C VAL A 210 12.23 14.31 -19.61
N PHE A 211 13.08 13.91 -20.56
CA PHE A 211 14.47 13.50 -20.33
C PHE A 211 15.47 14.68 -20.31
N SER A 212 15.01 15.88 -20.02
CA SER A 212 15.87 17.03 -19.77
C SER A 212 16.56 16.89 -18.40
N ASP A 213 17.88 17.08 -18.34
CA ASP A 213 18.67 16.96 -17.09
C ASP A 213 18.31 18.05 -16.07
N ASP A 214 18.04 19.28 -16.54
CA ASP A 214 17.66 20.39 -15.67
C ASP A 214 16.15 20.38 -15.35
N LYS A 215 15.84 20.50 -14.05
CA LYS A 215 14.45 20.47 -13.55
C LYS A 215 13.61 21.64 -14.11
N GLN A 216 14.17 22.84 -14.16
CA GLN A 216 13.43 24.02 -14.61
C GLN A 216 13.13 23.95 -16.10
N THR A 217 14.11 23.53 -16.89
CA THR A 217 13.95 23.31 -18.34
C THR A 217 12.91 22.23 -18.61
N ARG A 218 12.91 21.14 -17.85
CA ARG A 218 11.92 20.07 -17.97
C ARG A 218 10.50 20.54 -17.67
N GLU A 219 10.31 21.28 -16.56
CA GLU A 219 9.01 21.83 -16.20
C GLU A 219 8.49 22.82 -17.26
N GLU A 220 9.36 23.64 -17.82
CA GLU A 220 9.02 24.58 -18.91
C GLU A 220 8.63 23.85 -20.20
N ASN A 221 9.39 22.84 -20.60
CA ASN A 221 9.08 22.03 -21.79
C ASN A 221 7.73 21.31 -21.65
N ILE A 222 7.45 20.74 -20.48
CA ILE A 222 6.15 20.09 -20.18
C ILE A 222 5.03 21.14 -20.22
N ARG A 223 5.25 22.35 -19.68
CA ARG A 223 4.27 23.42 -19.70
C ARG A 223 3.91 23.84 -21.12
N VAL A 224 4.90 23.98 -22.00
CA VAL A 224 4.67 24.30 -23.42
C VAL A 224 3.83 23.24 -24.11
N ILE A 225 4.10 21.94 -23.84
CA ILE A 225 3.30 20.84 -24.37
C ILE A 225 1.86 20.89 -23.82
N THR A 226 1.68 21.18 -22.52
CA THR A 226 0.36 21.29 -21.92
C THR A 226 -0.44 22.44 -22.54
N GLU A 227 0.14 23.63 -22.69
CA GLU A 227 -0.49 24.78 -23.35
C GLU A 227 -0.90 24.45 -24.80
N LYS A 228 -0.05 23.76 -25.55
CA LYS A 228 -0.36 23.29 -26.92
C LYS A 228 -1.56 22.35 -26.96
N LEU A 229 -1.70 21.46 -25.97
CA LEU A 229 -2.85 20.55 -25.85
C LEU A 229 -4.12 21.30 -25.42
N GLU A 230 -4.02 22.22 -24.46
CA GLU A 230 -5.14 23.05 -24.01
C GLU A 230 -5.70 23.90 -25.17
N GLU A 231 -4.84 24.49 -26.00
CA GLU A 231 -5.25 25.21 -27.20
C GLU A 231 -5.92 24.31 -28.24
N ALA A 232 -5.36 23.09 -28.44
CA ALA A 232 -5.90 22.15 -29.42
C ALA A 232 -7.27 21.57 -29.01
N PHE A 233 -7.53 21.46 -27.73
CA PHE A 233 -8.79 20.93 -27.18
C PHE A 233 -9.71 22.01 -26.62
N ALA A 234 -9.46 23.30 -26.88
CA ALA A 234 -10.23 24.42 -26.35
C ALA A 234 -11.75 24.33 -26.60
N ASP A 235 -12.14 23.68 -27.70
CA ASP A 235 -13.57 23.47 -28.06
C ASP A 235 -14.20 22.22 -27.41
N ASN A 236 -13.46 21.44 -26.61
CA ASN A 236 -13.91 20.20 -25.99
C ASN A 236 -13.66 20.23 -24.49
N GLU A 237 -14.66 20.71 -23.71
CA GLU A 237 -14.57 20.83 -22.25
C GLU A 237 -14.31 19.48 -21.55
N GLU A 238 -14.83 18.38 -22.08
CA GLU A 238 -14.63 17.05 -21.51
C GLU A 238 -13.17 16.58 -21.64
N TRP A 239 -12.55 16.87 -22.75
CA TRP A 239 -11.14 16.54 -23.01
C TRP A 239 -10.19 17.45 -22.23
N LEU A 240 -10.53 18.73 -22.09
CA LEU A 240 -9.78 19.67 -21.24
C LEU A 240 -9.76 19.23 -19.77
N ALA A 241 -10.86 18.70 -19.28
CA ALA A 241 -10.94 18.19 -17.90
C ALA A 241 -10.12 16.90 -17.68
N GLY A 242 -9.74 16.20 -18.75
CA GLY A 242 -8.95 14.97 -18.75
C GLY A 242 -7.42 15.18 -18.93
N LEU A 243 -6.98 16.40 -19.27
CA LEU A 243 -5.56 16.79 -19.37
C LEU A 243 -4.95 17.05 -18.00
#